data_0928f7ab620afddd3dc3ae5b4d3f333f
#
_entry.id   0928f7ab620afddd3dc3ae5b4d3f333f
#
_cell.length_a   1.000
_cell.length_b   1.000
_cell.length_c   1.000
_cell.angle_alpha   90.00
_cell.angle_beta   90.00
_cell.angle_gamma   90.00
#
_symmetry.space_group_name_H-M   'P 1'
#
loop_
_entity.id
_entity.type
_entity.pdbx_description
1 polymer ?
#
loop_
_entity_poly.entity_id
_entity_poly.type
_entity_poly.pdbx_seq_one_letter_code
_entity_poly.pdbx_strand_id
1 'polypeptide(L)'
;MREESITVRIKQYMANNQNTSTQQFVEIEDIRDGILILKNGGLRRVLMVSGVNFDLKSEEEQNLIIYSFQNFLNTLDFSVQFLIHSRKMNINSYLDKLRERHDIETNELLKNQILEYIEFIKSFVETNAVMTKTFFVVVPYDPVQIPKAGMELISSLKFWEKNKMVKKDEGIDQKITQINQRTDQVITGLNQGGLRTVALNNEELIELFYNLYNPQEVEKKELKIAKQ
;
A
#
# COMPACT_ATOMS: atom_id res chain seq x y z
N MET A 1 39.27 29.87 8.40
CA MET A 1 39.68 29.64 6.98
C MET A 1 39.94 28.13 6.64
N ARG A 2 39.74 27.15 7.53
CA ARG A 2 39.88 25.71 7.21
C ARG A 2 38.59 24.93 7.18
N GLU A 3 37.51 25.40 7.78
CA GLU A 3 36.22 24.67 7.83
C GLU A 3 35.34 24.86 6.60
N GLU A 4 35.44 26.03 5.91
CA GLU A 4 34.69 26.25 4.64
C GLU A 4 35.14 25.34 3.50
N SER A 5 36.40 24.91 3.48
CA SER A 5 36.94 24.06 2.42
C SER A 5 36.43 22.62 2.49
N ILE A 6 36.07 22.12 3.67
CA ILE A 6 35.60 20.75 3.88
C ILE A 6 34.12 20.66 3.47
N THR A 7 33.31 21.64 3.82
CA THR A 7 31.89 21.70 3.47
C THR A 7 31.69 21.84 1.95
N VAL A 8 32.53 22.62 1.28
CA VAL A 8 32.50 22.75 -0.18
C VAL A 8 32.95 21.45 -0.87
N ARG A 9 33.98 20.77 -0.35
CA ARG A 9 34.41 19.45 -0.88
C ARG A 9 33.38 18.37 -0.68
N ILE A 10 32.70 18.34 0.46
CA ILE A 10 31.60 17.37 0.70
C ILE A 10 30.43 17.64 -0.25
N LYS A 11 30.04 18.90 -0.46
CA LYS A 11 29.00 19.24 -1.44
C LYS A 11 29.43 18.90 -2.88
N GLN A 12 30.68 19.07 -3.23
CA GLN A 12 31.21 18.72 -4.56
C GLN A 12 31.36 17.22 -4.76
N TYR A 13 31.66 16.43 -3.69
CA TYR A 13 31.70 14.99 -3.71
C TYR A 13 30.28 14.38 -3.81
N MET A 14 29.30 14.99 -3.14
CA MET A 14 27.89 14.61 -3.26
C MET A 14 27.27 14.97 -4.61
N ALA A 15 27.73 16.06 -5.25
CA ALA A 15 27.26 16.47 -6.58
C ALA A 15 27.84 15.62 -7.72
N ASN A 16 28.97 14.93 -7.50
CA ASN A 16 29.63 14.14 -8.55
C ASN A 16 29.32 12.62 -8.46
N ASN A 17 28.68 12.16 -7.39
CA ASN A 17 28.13 10.82 -7.30
C ASN A 17 26.67 10.86 -7.78
N GLN A 18 26.47 10.92 -9.09
CA GLN A 18 25.20 10.61 -9.74
C GLN A 18 24.95 9.09 -9.70
N ASN A 19 24.98 8.50 -8.54
CA ASN A 19 24.18 7.34 -8.25
C ASN A 19 22.74 7.84 -8.17
N THR A 20 22.06 7.85 -9.29
CA THR A 20 20.62 8.14 -9.35
C THR A 20 19.95 7.16 -8.41
N SER A 21 19.68 7.62 -7.19
CA SER A 21 18.97 6.84 -6.18
C SER A 21 17.68 6.31 -6.83
N THR A 22 17.39 5.02 -6.65
CA THR A 22 16.17 4.37 -7.13
C THR A 22 14.90 5.17 -6.74
N GLN A 23 14.99 5.96 -5.67
CA GLN A 23 13.95 6.90 -5.22
C GLN A 23 13.59 7.99 -6.25
N GLN A 24 14.49 8.33 -7.18
CA GLN A 24 14.19 9.32 -8.23
C GLN A 24 13.16 8.78 -9.25
N PHE A 25 13.08 7.46 -9.41
CA PHE A 25 12.13 6.80 -10.30
C PHE A 25 10.77 6.57 -9.64
N VAL A 26 10.67 6.72 -8.32
CA VAL A 26 9.41 6.60 -7.61
C VAL A 26 8.62 7.90 -7.78
N GLU A 27 7.39 7.80 -8.31
CA GLU A 27 6.50 8.94 -8.55
C GLU A 27 5.87 9.51 -7.27
N ILE A 28 6.20 8.97 -6.09
CA ILE A 28 5.71 9.44 -4.79
C ILE A 28 6.58 10.62 -4.34
N GLU A 29 5.96 11.75 -4.03
CA GLU A 29 6.60 12.93 -3.45
C GLU A 29 6.60 12.87 -1.92
N ASP A 30 5.44 12.54 -1.30
CA ASP A 30 5.26 12.53 0.15
C ASP A 30 4.13 11.59 0.57
N ILE A 31 4.08 11.25 1.86
CA ILE A 31 3.02 10.47 2.50
C ILE A 31 2.55 11.24 3.72
N ARG A 32 1.27 11.69 3.74
CA ARG A 32 0.65 12.41 4.85
C ARG A 32 -0.74 11.88 5.13
N ASP A 33 -1.04 11.63 6.40
CA ASP A 33 -2.37 11.19 6.87
C ASP A 33 -2.91 9.98 6.11
N GLY A 34 -2.01 9.04 5.75
CA GLY A 34 -2.35 7.86 4.95
C GLY A 34 -2.68 8.17 3.49
N ILE A 35 -2.32 9.34 2.98
CA ILE A 35 -2.49 9.77 1.59
C ILE A 35 -1.12 9.86 0.92
N LEU A 36 -1.00 9.21 -0.23
CA LEU A 36 0.16 9.35 -1.11
C LEU A 36 0.02 10.62 -1.94
N ILE A 37 1.01 11.48 -1.89
CA ILE A 37 1.12 12.67 -2.72
C ILE A 37 2.09 12.34 -3.85
N LEU A 38 1.63 12.44 -5.09
CA LEU A 38 2.44 12.16 -6.27
C LEU A 38 3.13 13.43 -6.77
N LYS A 39 4.28 13.28 -7.45
CA LYS A 39 5.05 14.38 -8.05
C LYS A 39 4.23 15.25 -9.03
N ASN A 40 3.23 14.66 -9.68
CA ASN A 40 2.31 15.38 -10.55
C ASN A 40 1.18 16.14 -9.81
N GLY A 41 1.18 16.11 -8.46
CA GLY A 41 0.17 16.71 -7.59
C GLY A 41 -1.13 15.90 -7.47
N GLY A 42 -1.15 14.67 -8.00
CA GLY A 42 -2.22 13.70 -7.78
C GLY A 42 -2.15 13.10 -6.38
N LEU A 43 -3.30 12.66 -5.87
CA LEU A 43 -3.39 12.00 -4.58
C LEU A 43 -3.84 10.55 -4.76
N ARG A 44 -3.37 9.66 -3.88
CA ARG A 44 -3.81 8.25 -3.85
C ARG A 44 -4.08 7.84 -2.40
N ARG A 45 -5.21 7.18 -2.19
CA ARG A 45 -5.52 6.50 -0.93
C ARG A 45 -5.51 5.00 -1.18
N VAL A 46 -4.81 4.25 -0.33
CA VAL A 46 -4.75 2.78 -0.45
C VAL A 46 -5.59 2.18 0.66
N LEU A 47 -6.49 1.28 0.27
CA LEU A 47 -7.35 0.53 1.16
C LEU A 47 -6.93 -0.93 1.12
N MET A 48 -6.79 -1.56 2.27
CA MET A 48 -6.66 -3.01 2.38
C MET A 48 -8.06 -3.61 2.50
N VAL A 49 -8.33 -4.68 1.75
CA VAL A 49 -9.64 -5.33 1.68
C VAL A 49 -9.50 -6.78 2.07
N SER A 50 -10.42 -7.29 2.91
CA SER A 50 -10.45 -8.70 3.27
C SER A 50 -10.89 -9.56 2.10
N GLY A 51 -10.33 -10.77 2.00
CA GLY A 51 -10.87 -11.80 1.12
C GLY A 51 -12.15 -12.43 1.70
N VAL A 52 -12.94 -13.05 0.82
CA VAL A 52 -14.07 -13.91 1.17
C VAL A 52 -13.90 -15.26 0.48
N ASN A 53 -14.20 -16.35 1.19
CA ASN A 53 -14.22 -17.68 0.59
C ASN A 53 -15.54 -17.88 -0.17
N PHE A 54 -15.54 -17.41 -1.42
CA PHE A 54 -16.71 -17.37 -2.29
C PHE A 54 -17.29 -18.78 -2.54
N ASP A 55 -16.43 -19.79 -2.77
CA ASP A 55 -16.84 -21.16 -3.06
C ASP A 55 -17.51 -21.89 -1.88
N LEU A 56 -17.32 -21.39 -0.64
CA LEU A 56 -17.96 -21.92 0.56
C LEU A 56 -19.33 -21.30 0.85
N LYS A 57 -19.76 -20.36 0.01
CA LYS A 57 -21.04 -19.67 0.12
C LYS A 57 -22.13 -20.43 -0.63
N SER A 58 -23.37 -20.36 -0.15
CA SER A 58 -24.53 -20.84 -0.91
C SER A 58 -24.70 -20.05 -2.20
N GLU A 59 -25.39 -20.62 -3.18
CA GLU A 59 -25.66 -19.97 -4.46
C GLU A 59 -26.38 -18.62 -4.28
N GLU A 60 -27.30 -18.54 -3.32
CA GLU A 60 -28.01 -17.30 -2.98
C GLU A 60 -27.06 -16.24 -2.43
N GLU A 61 -26.15 -16.61 -1.50
CA GLU A 61 -25.14 -15.71 -0.95
C GLU A 61 -24.14 -15.27 -2.02
N GLN A 62 -23.72 -16.15 -2.93
CA GLN A 62 -22.85 -15.82 -4.06
C GLN A 62 -23.50 -14.78 -4.96
N ASN A 63 -24.76 -14.96 -5.30
CA ASN A 63 -25.53 -14.03 -6.11
C ASN A 63 -25.69 -12.67 -5.42
N LEU A 64 -25.90 -12.63 -4.11
CA LEU A 64 -25.96 -11.39 -3.33
C LEU A 64 -24.62 -10.64 -3.34
N ILE A 65 -23.51 -11.35 -3.19
CA ILE A 65 -22.16 -10.74 -3.25
C ILE A 65 -21.92 -10.14 -4.63
N ILE A 66 -22.23 -10.88 -5.71
CA ILE A 66 -22.08 -10.41 -7.09
C ILE A 66 -22.93 -9.16 -7.33
N TYR A 67 -24.21 -9.21 -6.94
CA TYR A 67 -25.13 -8.08 -7.09
C TYR A 67 -24.67 -6.84 -6.32
N SER A 68 -24.22 -7.01 -5.06
CA SER A 68 -23.68 -5.93 -4.25
C SER A 68 -22.44 -5.30 -4.89
N PHE A 69 -21.55 -6.13 -5.44
CA PHE A 69 -20.36 -5.66 -6.12
C PHE A 69 -20.68 -4.90 -7.43
N GLN A 70 -21.65 -5.39 -8.20
CA GLN A 70 -22.13 -4.67 -9.40
C GLN A 70 -22.73 -3.31 -9.03
N ASN A 71 -23.56 -3.25 -7.99
CA ASN A 71 -24.10 -2.00 -7.50
C ASN A 71 -23.01 -1.04 -7.04
N PHE A 72 -22.02 -1.53 -6.29
CA PHE A 72 -20.86 -0.73 -5.91
C PHE A 72 -20.16 -0.14 -7.14
N LEU A 73 -19.85 -0.92 -8.17
CA LEU A 73 -19.21 -0.43 -9.37
C LEU A 73 -20.05 0.63 -10.09
N ASN A 74 -21.37 0.47 -10.11
CA ASN A 74 -22.30 1.42 -10.76
C ASN A 74 -22.42 2.75 -9.97
N THR A 75 -22.07 2.78 -8.69
CA THR A 75 -22.09 4.03 -7.89
C THR A 75 -20.83 4.86 -8.07
N LEU A 76 -19.77 4.32 -8.67
CA LEU A 76 -18.51 5.02 -8.84
C LEU A 76 -18.57 5.97 -10.06
N ASP A 77 -18.27 7.24 -9.83
CA ASP A 77 -18.08 8.28 -10.87
C ASP A 77 -16.59 8.54 -11.19
N PHE A 78 -15.69 7.74 -10.60
CA PHE A 78 -14.25 7.77 -10.80
C PHE A 78 -13.69 6.36 -10.94
N SER A 79 -12.49 6.25 -11.54
CA SER A 79 -11.80 4.97 -11.66
C SER A 79 -11.17 4.55 -10.32
N VAL A 80 -11.19 3.26 -10.01
CA VAL A 80 -10.44 2.65 -8.92
C VAL A 80 -9.49 1.59 -9.48
N GLN A 81 -8.40 1.29 -8.77
CA GLN A 81 -7.48 0.24 -9.15
C GLN A 81 -7.54 -0.88 -8.11
N PHE A 82 -7.64 -2.12 -8.56
CA PHE A 82 -7.56 -3.30 -7.73
C PHE A 82 -6.17 -3.89 -7.87
N LEU A 83 -5.47 -4.06 -6.75
CA LEU A 83 -4.15 -4.69 -6.69
C LEU A 83 -4.24 -5.95 -5.84
N ILE A 84 -3.86 -7.08 -6.43
CA ILE A 84 -3.75 -8.35 -5.71
C ILE A 84 -2.27 -8.66 -5.57
N HIS A 85 -1.77 -8.57 -4.34
CA HIS A 85 -0.40 -8.91 -4.02
C HIS A 85 -0.33 -10.36 -3.56
N SER A 86 0.25 -11.22 -4.40
CA SER A 86 0.42 -12.64 -4.14
C SER A 86 1.90 -12.94 -3.87
N ARG A 87 2.18 -13.65 -2.77
CA ARG A 87 3.55 -14.03 -2.38
C ARG A 87 3.56 -15.40 -1.74
N LYS A 88 4.72 -16.05 -1.75
CA LYS A 88 4.91 -17.31 -1.02
C LYS A 88 4.73 -17.09 0.48
N MET A 89 4.03 -18.01 1.13
CA MET A 89 3.87 -17.98 2.58
C MET A 89 5.22 -18.23 3.26
N ASN A 90 5.61 -17.30 4.14
CA ASN A 90 6.77 -17.53 5.00
C ASN A 90 6.35 -18.36 6.21
N ILE A 91 6.85 -19.59 6.29
CA ILE A 91 6.55 -20.52 7.38
C ILE A 91 7.61 -20.52 8.49
N ASN A 92 8.71 -19.76 8.33
CA ASN A 92 9.85 -19.84 9.25
C ASN A 92 9.45 -19.51 10.69
N SER A 93 8.68 -18.45 10.90
CA SER A 93 8.25 -18.08 12.26
C SER A 93 7.30 -19.13 12.89
N TYR A 94 6.50 -19.82 12.06
CA TYR A 94 5.70 -20.94 12.52
C TYR A 94 6.57 -22.14 12.92
N LEU A 95 7.55 -22.46 12.11
CA LEU A 95 8.51 -23.54 12.40
C LEU A 95 9.34 -23.24 13.65
N ASP A 96 9.73 -21.98 13.86
CA ASP A 96 10.47 -21.57 15.06
C ASP A 96 9.64 -21.76 16.32
N LYS A 97 8.35 -21.43 16.31
CA LYS A 97 7.42 -21.72 17.43
C LYS A 97 7.28 -23.22 17.71
N LEU A 98 7.28 -24.05 16.67
CA LEU A 98 7.25 -25.50 16.84
C LEU A 98 8.56 -26.02 17.44
N ARG A 99 9.73 -25.45 17.07
CA ARG A 99 11.02 -25.78 17.68
C ARG A 99 11.06 -25.38 19.15
N GLU A 100 10.63 -24.17 19.48
CA GLU A 100 10.50 -23.72 20.87
C GLU A 100 9.60 -24.66 21.68
N ARG A 101 8.48 -25.09 21.09
CA ARG A 101 7.59 -26.05 21.74
C ARG A 101 8.24 -27.42 21.95
N HIS A 102 9.00 -27.92 20.96
CA HIS A 102 9.78 -29.15 21.05
C HIS A 102 10.77 -29.09 22.20
N ASP A 103 11.48 -27.97 22.39
CA ASP A 103 12.53 -27.82 23.40
C ASP A 103 11.98 -27.82 24.83
N ILE A 104 10.75 -27.33 25.02
CA ILE A 104 10.05 -27.28 26.31
C ILE A 104 9.34 -28.60 26.63
N GLU A 105 9.01 -29.42 25.61
CA GLU A 105 8.24 -30.65 25.79
C GLU A 105 9.04 -31.69 26.57
N THR A 106 8.39 -32.37 27.51
CA THR A 106 9.00 -33.40 28.35
C THR A 106 8.71 -34.82 27.90
N ASN A 107 7.67 -35.00 27.10
CA ASN A 107 7.27 -36.30 26.59
C ASN A 107 8.00 -36.61 25.29
N GLU A 108 8.84 -37.65 25.30
CA GLU A 108 9.65 -38.06 24.15
C GLU A 108 8.82 -38.43 22.89
N LEU A 109 7.62 -39.01 23.06
CA LEU A 109 6.75 -39.32 21.93
C LEU A 109 6.22 -38.03 21.28
N LEU A 110 5.85 -37.03 22.07
CA LEU A 110 5.41 -35.73 21.56
C LEU A 110 6.54 -34.96 20.90
N LYS A 111 7.77 -35.04 21.43
CA LYS A 111 8.95 -34.45 20.78
C LYS A 111 9.14 -35.02 19.37
N ASN A 112 9.11 -36.34 19.25
CA ASN A 112 9.27 -36.98 17.96
C ASN A 112 8.14 -36.56 16.97
N GLN A 113 6.89 -36.51 17.44
CA GLN A 113 5.78 -36.03 16.61
C GLN A 113 5.96 -34.57 16.14
N ILE A 114 6.46 -33.68 17.02
CA ILE A 114 6.75 -32.28 16.64
C ILE A 114 7.82 -32.22 15.55
N LEU A 115 8.90 -33.02 15.67
CA LEU A 115 9.96 -33.07 14.64
C LEU A 115 9.43 -33.57 13.29
N GLU A 116 8.68 -34.68 13.29
CA GLU A 116 8.06 -35.23 12.07
C GLU A 116 7.09 -34.20 11.43
N TYR A 117 6.33 -33.49 12.28
CA TYR A 117 5.42 -32.43 11.78
C TYR A 117 6.17 -31.24 11.20
N ILE A 118 7.29 -30.82 11.77
CA ILE A 118 8.14 -29.76 11.21
C ILE A 118 8.65 -30.17 9.82
N GLU A 119 9.12 -31.41 9.67
CA GLU A 119 9.61 -31.90 8.37
C GLU A 119 8.48 -32.02 7.34
N PHE A 120 7.31 -32.52 7.77
CA PHE A 120 6.12 -32.57 6.93
C PHE A 120 5.72 -31.17 6.40
N ILE A 121 5.62 -30.17 7.29
CA ILE A 121 5.25 -28.82 6.89
C ILE A 121 6.25 -28.18 5.92
N LYS A 122 7.55 -28.40 6.14
CA LYS A 122 8.58 -27.92 5.20
C LYS A 122 8.39 -28.53 3.80
N SER A 123 8.34 -29.84 3.75
CA SER A 123 8.15 -30.58 2.50
C SER A 123 6.84 -30.20 1.80
N PHE A 124 5.76 -30.05 2.57
CA PHE A 124 4.44 -29.68 2.06
C PHE A 124 4.47 -28.30 1.38
N VAL A 125 5.06 -27.28 2.03
CA VAL A 125 5.10 -25.92 1.49
C VAL A 125 6.09 -25.80 0.31
N GLU A 126 7.19 -26.53 0.33
CA GLU A 126 8.13 -26.59 -0.81
C GLU A 126 7.45 -27.20 -2.04
N THR A 127 6.69 -28.27 -1.86
CA THR A 127 6.01 -28.98 -2.95
C THR A 127 4.79 -28.22 -3.48
N ASN A 128 4.00 -27.59 -2.62
CA ASN A 128 2.68 -27.04 -2.98
C ASN A 128 2.68 -25.53 -3.23
N ALA A 129 3.82 -24.83 -3.11
CA ALA A 129 3.92 -23.39 -3.36
C ALA A 129 2.76 -22.58 -2.72
N VAL A 130 2.52 -22.76 -1.42
CA VAL A 130 1.44 -22.07 -0.71
C VAL A 130 1.60 -20.55 -0.81
N MET A 131 0.57 -19.86 -1.32
CA MET A 131 0.59 -18.43 -1.58
C MET A 131 -0.36 -17.69 -0.64
N THR A 132 0.13 -16.59 -0.06
CA THR A 132 -0.71 -15.61 0.64
C THR A 132 -1.08 -14.50 -0.32
N LYS A 133 -2.39 -14.16 -0.38
CA LYS A 133 -2.90 -13.06 -1.20
C LYS A 133 -3.42 -11.95 -0.31
N THR A 134 -3.00 -10.72 -0.60
CA THR A 134 -3.51 -9.50 0.03
C THR A 134 -4.14 -8.63 -1.04
N PHE A 135 -5.33 -8.11 -0.77
CA PHE A 135 -6.11 -7.32 -1.71
C PHE A 135 -6.06 -5.86 -1.31
N PHE A 136 -5.79 -5.00 -2.29
CA PHE A 136 -5.78 -3.56 -2.10
C PHE A 136 -6.67 -2.88 -3.13
N VAL A 137 -7.29 -1.78 -2.73
CA VAL A 137 -8.00 -0.87 -3.63
C VAL A 137 -7.35 0.49 -3.52
N VAL A 138 -6.94 1.05 -4.66
CA VAL A 138 -6.34 2.38 -4.74
C VAL A 138 -7.39 3.35 -5.27
N VAL A 139 -7.70 4.35 -4.46
CA VAL A 139 -8.62 5.44 -4.78
C VAL A 139 -7.81 6.63 -5.27
N PRO A 140 -7.96 7.07 -6.54
CA PRO A 140 -7.24 8.19 -7.07
C PRO A 140 -8.01 9.51 -6.90
N TYR A 141 -7.23 10.58 -6.81
CA TYR A 141 -7.66 11.93 -7.08
C TYR A 141 -6.61 12.64 -7.92
N ASP A 142 -6.94 12.92 -9.17
CA ASP A 142 -6.04 13.65 -10.05
C ASP A 142 -6.55 15.08 -10.22
N PRO A 143 -5.67 16.10 -10.07
CA PRO A 143 -6.05 17.48 -10.33
C PRO A 143 -6.40 17.63 -11.82
N VAL A 144 -7.48 18.35 -12.10
CA VAL A 144 -7.83 18.71 -13.49
C VAL A 144 -6.68 19.52 -14.07
N GLN A 145 -5.94 18.93 -15.01
CA GLN A 145 -4.92 19.66 -15.78
C GLN A 145 -5.65 20.57 -16.79
N ILE A 146 -5.77 21.85 -16.46
CA ILE A 146 -6.22 22.84 -17.44
C ILE A 146 -5.10 22.96 -18.49
N PRO A 147 -5.40 22.72 -19.77
CA PRO A 147 -4.41 22.84 -20.84
C PRO A 147 -3.80 24.23 -20.82
N LYS A 148 -2.46 24.34 -20.86
CA LYS A 148 -1.73 25.62 -20.84
C LYS A 148 -2.16 26.62 -21.90
N ALA A 149 -2.75 26.16 -23.01
CA ALA A 149 -3.30 26.99 -24.09
C ALA A 149 -4.42 27.95 -23.65
N GLY A 150 -5.16 27.65 -22.54
CA GLY A 150 -6.16 28.57 -21.99
C GLY A 150 -5.58 29.59 -21.00
N MET A 151 -4.38 29.40 -20.52
CA MET A 151 -3.75 30.22 -19.46
C MET A 151 -3.06 31.48 -20.00
N GLU A 152 -2.69 31.48 -21.29
CA GLU A 152 -2.07 32.68 -21.93
C GLU A 152 -3.06 33.83 -22.10
N LEU A 153 -4.35 33.55 -22.28
CA LEU A 153 -5.40 34.57 -22.38
C LEU A 153 -5.74 35.20 -21.00
N ILE A 154 -5.48 34.51 -19.90
CA ILE A 154 -5.75 35.00 -18.55
C ILE A 154 -4.52 35.72 -17.94
N SER A 155 -3.32 35.44 -18.43
CA SER A 155 -2.07 36.07 -17.94
C SER A 155 -1.92 37.55 -18.37
N SER A 156 -2.72 38.03 -19.33
CA SER A 156 -2.77 39.43 -19.70
C SER A 156 -3.47 40.35 -18.65
N LEU A 157 -4.13 39.75 -17.67
CA LEU A 157 -4.72 40.47 -16.53
C LEU A 157 -3.75 40.44 -15.33
N LYS A 158 -2.65 41.18 -15.44
CA LYS A 158 -1.56 41.31 -14.46
C LYS A 158 -1.94 41.97 -13.12
N PHE A 159 -3.06 41.65 -12.51
CA PHE A 159 -3.45 42.32 -11.25
C PHE A 159 -3.45 41.43 -9.99
N TRP A 160 -3.05 40.12 -10.07
CA TRP A 160 -3.26 39.21 -8.94
C TRP A 160 -2.02 38.38 -8.51
N GLU A 161 -0.84 38.95 -8.54
CA GLU A 161 0.40 38.17 -8.33
C GLU A 161 0.93 38.17 -6.88
N LYS A 162 0.21 38.70 -5.88
CA LYS A 162 0.72 38.88 -4.51
C LYS A 162 0.34 37.79 -3.50
N ASN A 163 -0.42 36.74 -3.86
CA ASN A 163 -0.88 35.72 -2.89
C ASN A 163 -0.63 34.27 -3.35
N LYS A 164 0.53 33.96 -3.94
CA LYS A 164 0.82 32.60 -4.42
C LYS A 164 1.12 31.58 -3.31
N MET A 165 1.57 31.98 -2.12
CA MET A 165 1.88 31.04 -1.04
C MET A 165 0.66 30.56 -0.28
N VAL A 166 -0.32 31.43 0.00
CA VAL A 166 -1.54 31.09 0.75
C VAL A 166 -2.47 30.18 -0.08
N LYS A 167 -2.53 30.35 -1.40
CA LYS A 167 -3.40 29.52 -2.28
C LYS A 167 -2.92 28.10 -2.50
N LYS A 168 -1.66 27.76 -2.17
CA LYS A 168 -1.13 26.41 -2.37
C LYS A 168 -1.65 25.46 -1.29
N ASP A 169 -1.77 25.91 -0.06
CA ASP A 169 -2.27 25.11 1.07
C ASP A 169 -3.79 24.92 1.02
N GLU A 170 -4.57 25.97 0.74
CA GLU A 170 -6.04 25.85 0.58
C GLU A 170 -6.43 24.86 -0.53
N GLY A 171 -5.63 24.77 -1.61
CA GLY A 171 -5.87 23.82 -2.69
C GLY A 171 -5.59 22.37 -2.31
N ILE A 172 -4.69 22.11 -1.35
CA ILE A 172 -4.37 20.75 -0.88
C ILE A 172 -5.47 20.26 0.05
N ASP A 173 -5.96 21.07 0.97
CA ASP A 173 -7.03 20.70 1.92
C ASP A 173 -8.33 20.33 1.19
N GLN A 174 -8.69 21.07 0.13
CA GLN A 174 -9.85 20.72 -0.71
C GLN A 174 -9.67 19.36 -1.41
N LYS A 175 -8.47 19.07 -1.92
CA LYS A 175 -8.15 17.78 -2.54
C LYS A 175 -8.20 16.64 -1.53
N ILE A 176 -7.68 16.87 -0.33
CA ILE A 176 -7.74 15.90 0.79
C ILE A 176 -9.19 15.59 1.15
N THR A 177 -10.04 16.61 1.24
CA THR A 177 -11.46 16.43 1.51
C THR A 177 -12.13 15.57 0.42
N GLN A 178 -11.85 15.83 -0.83
CA GLN A 178 -12.43 15.08 -1.96
C GLN A 178 -11.95 13.63 -2.02
N ILE A 179 -10.65 13.38 -1.80
CA ILE A 179 -10.16 11.98 -1.78
C ILE A 179 -10.73 11.22 -0.58
N ASN A 180 -10.94 11.88 0.56
CA ASN A 180 -11.58 11.25 1.72
C ASN A 180 -13.04 10.88 1.41
N GLN A 181 -13.81 11.77 0.78
CA GLN A 181 -15.20 11.49 0.36
C GLN A 181 -15.26 10.28 -0.60
N ARG A 182 -14.38 10.22 -1.60
CA ARG A 182 -14.26 9.07 -2.50
C ARG A 182 -13.88 7.79 -1.74
N THR A 183 -12.98 7.91 -0.79
CA THR A 183 -12.54 6.79 0.07
C THR A 183 -13.70 6.24 0.86
N ASP A 184 -14.48 7.10 1.51
CA ASP A 184 -15.66 6.70 2.30
C ASP A 184 -16.74 6.04 1.42
N GLN A 185 -16.94 6.53 0.20
CA GLN A 185 -17.84 5.91 -0.78
C GLN A 185 -17.38 4.49 -1.13
N VAL A 186 -16.08 4.29 -1.39
CA VAL A 186 -15.52 2.96 -1.70
C VAL A 186 -15.61 2.03 -0.50
N ILE A 187 -15.26 2.49 0.72
CA ILE A 187 -15.37 1.70 1.94
C ILE A 187 -16.80 1.26 2.17
N THR A 188 -17.77 2.18 2.07
CA THR A 188 -19.19 1.90 2.27
C THR A 188 -19.68 0.87 1.25
N GLY A 189 -19.35 1.05 -0.03
CA GLY A 189 -19.79 0.14 -1.09
C GLY A 189 -19.21 -1.28 -0.95
N LEU A 190 -17.94 -1.40 -0.61
CA LEU A 190 -17.31 -2.71 -0.39
C LEU A 190 -17.82 -3.39 0.88
N ASN A 191 -18.05 -2.63 1.96
CA ASN A 191 -18.60 -3.16 3.21
C ASN A 191 -20.03 -3.67 3.02
N GLN A 192 -20.86 -3.05 2.17
CA GLN A 192 -22.19 -3.56 1.80
C GLN A 192 -22.12 -4.93 1.11
N GLY A 193 -21.03 -5.20 0.37
CA GLY A 193 -20.74 -6.52 -0.19
C GLY A 193 -20.17 -7.53 0.81
N GLY A 194 -20.11 -7.21 2.11
CA GLY A 194 -19.58 -8.10 3.15
C GLY A 194 -18.05 -8.14 3.24
N LEU A 195 -17.34 -7.23 2.55
CA LEU A 195 -15.89 -7.11 2.59
C LEU A 195 -15.46 -6.10 3.67
N ARG A 196 -14.51 -6.50 4.53
CA ARG A 196 -13.92 -5.54 5.47
C ARG A 196 -12.88 -4.70 4.75
N THR A 197 -12.99 -3.38 4.89
CA THR A 197 -12.11 -2.44 4.20
C THR A 197 -11.52 -1.46 5.21
N VAL A 198 -10.19 -1.34 5.21
CA VAL A 198 -9.42 -0.47 6.10
C VAL A 198 -8.47 0.41 5.29
N ALA A 199 -8.47 1.71 5.54
CA ALA A 199 -7.51 2.62 4.93
C ALA A 199 -6.14 2.47 5.61
N LEU A 200 -5.08 2.35 4.81
CA LEU A 200 -3.73 2.26 5.33
C LEU A 200 -3.27 3.59 5.92
N ASN A 201 -2.56 3.52 7.05
CA ASN A 201 -1.89 4.66 7.67
C ASN A 201 -0.50 4.90 7.03
N ASN A 202 0.24 5.91 7.51
CA ASN A 202 1.56 6.26 6.95
C ASN A 202 2.57 5.13 7.07
N GLU A 203 2.63 4.46 8.21
CA GLU A 203 3.59 3.38 8.48
C GLU A 203 3.29 2.16 7.63
N GLU A 204 2.03 1.78 7.52
CA GLU A 204 1.56 0.66 6.68
C GLU A 204 1.81 0.91 5.19
N LEU A 205 1.66 2.16 4.73
CA LEU A 205 1.98 2.55 3.35
C LEU A 205 3.49 2.43 3.08
N ILE A 206 4.33 2.93 3.98
CA ILE A 206 5.79 2.83 3.85
C ILE A 206 6.18 1.34 3.81
N GLU A 207 5.63 0.52 4.71
CA GLU A 207 5.88 -0.91 4.75
C GLU A 207 5.42 -1.60 3.45
N LEU A 208 4.22 -1.26 2.94
CA LEU A 208 3.71 -1.79 1.68
C LEU A 208 4.66 -1.50 0.52
N PHE A 209 5.08 -0.24 0.35
CA PHE A 209 6.00 0.12 -0.73
C PHE A 209 7.38 -0.47 -0.56
N TYR A 210 7.91 -0.51 0.67
CA TYR A 210 9.17 -1.18 0.95
C TYR A 210 9.13 -2.65 0.51
N ASN A 211 8.04 -3.34 0.82
CA ASN A 211 7.86 -4.75 0.47
C ASN A 211 7.67 -4.98 -1.04
N LEU A 212 7.00 -4.05 -1.74
CA LEU A 212 6.82 -4.13 -3.19
C LEU A 212 8.14 -3.90 -3.94
N TYR A 213 8.99 -3.01 -3.44
CA TYR A 213 10.28 -2.70 -4.06
C TYR A 213 11.41 -3.64 -3.64
N ASN A 214 11.28 -4.35 -2.51
CA ASN A 214 12.29 -5.27 -1.99
C ASN A 214 11.74 -6.69 -1.76
N PRO A 215 11.26 -7.39 -2.80
CA PRO A 215 10.58 -8.68 -2.66
C PRO A 215 11.44 -9.76 -2.01
N GLN A 216 12.78 -9.72 -2.21
CA GLN A 216 13.69 -10.72 -1.65
C GLN A 216 13.91 -10.58 -0.13
N GLU A 217 13.78 -9.36 0.42
CA GLU A 217 13.93 -9.14 1.87
C GLU A 217 12.67 -9.54 2.63
N VAL A 218 11.52 -9.43 1.97
CA VAL A 218 10.23 -9.75 2.56
C VAL A 218 10.03 -11.25 2.75
N GLU A 219 10.65 -12.07 1.92
CA GLU A 219 10.66 -13.53 2.13
C GLU A 219 11.34 -13.93 3.46
N LYS A 220 12.19 -13.06 4.02
CA LYS A 220 12.92 -13.28 5.28
C LYS A 220 12.24 -12.69 6.52
N LYS A 221 11.31 -11.73 6.38
CA LYS A 221 10.63 -11.07 7.50
C LYS A 221 9.11 -11.19 7.36
N GLU A 222 8.41 -11.54 8.44
CA GLU A 222 6.95 -11.45 8.48
C GLU A 222 6.51 -9.98 8.39
N LEU A 223 5.57 -9.71 7.47
CA LEU A 223 4.80 -8.48 7.51
C LEU A 223 3.98 -8.43 8.80
N LYS A 224 4.29 -7.49 9.67
CA LYS A 224 3.48 -7.18 10.85
C LYS A 224 2.24 -6.32 10.52
N ILE A 225 1.77 -6.31 9.26
CA ILE A 225 0.53 -5.62 8.94
C ILE A 225 -0.60 -6.32 9.66
N ALA A 226 -1.09 -5.61 10.65
CA ALA A 226 -2.31 -5.78 11.43
C ALA A 226 -3.10 -7.10 11.24
N LYS A 227 -2.82 -8.06 12.09
CA LYS A 227 -3.87 -8.97 12.57
C LYS A 227 -4.74 -8.16 13.56
N GLN A 228 -5.72 -7.43 13.05
CA GLN A 228 -6.86 -6.94 13.82
C GLN A 228 -8.12 -7.62 13.35
#